data_8269c78f36fbf1a6f58be3e985589720
#
_entry.id   8269c78f36fbf1a6f58be3e985589720
#
_cell.length_a   1.000
_cell.length_b   1.000
_cell.length_c   1.000
_cell.angle_alpha   90.00
_cell.angle_beta   90.00
_cell.angle_gamma   90.00
#
_symmetry.space_group_name_H-M   'P 1'
#
loop_
_entity.id
_entity.type
_entity.pdbx_description
1 polymer ?
#
loop_
_entity_poly.entity_id
_entity_poly.type
_entity_poly.pdbx_seq_one_letter_code
_entity_poly.pdbx_strand_id
1 'polypeptide(L)'
;IESYLQHPDSVNRYIGRALELFPGQVDFHLSKGHTLNYSKQYPQAIKAYKQSLGYARTDSLRSVIWGFIGDTWHQKATAGEQDIDDDFARAVRKGSFRADMKQCYKAYDHSLRYDPDNAMVLNNYAYFLSLEGRELEKALTMSSRAIALTDNNPTYLDTHAWVLFKLGRTAEAKKVMQQAIALDGQESAALLVHYGDILHAMGEQFMAEIYWRKGLEKGYDADQITRRMEQGKAEKE
;
A
#
# COMPACT_ATOMS: atom_id res chain seq x y z
N ILE A 1 -18.71 7.27 -6.62
CA ILE A 1 -17.25 7.29 -6.90
C ILE A 1 -16.95 6.42 -8.12
N GLU A 2 -17.47 5.18 -8.23
CA GLU A 2 -17.21 4.30 -9.39
C GLU A 2 -17.66 4.90 -10.72
N SER A 3 -18.84 5.54 -10.79
CA SER A 3 -19.31 6.20 -12.01
C SER A 3 -18.45 7.43 -12.41
N TYR A 4 -17.78 8.05 -11.45
CA TYR A 4 -16.87 9.17 -11.65
C TYR A 4 -15.56 8.75 -12.32
N LEU A 5 -15.08 7.52 -12.04
CA LEU A 5 -13.82 6.99 -12.56
C LEU A 5 -13.96 6.24 -13.89
N GLN A 6 -15.19 5.94 -14.35
CA GLN A 6 -15.43 5.26 -15.62
C GLN A 6 -15.07 6.12 -16.86
N HIS A 7 -15.00 7.46 -16.70
CA HIS A 7 -14.67 8.39 -17.79
C HIS A 7 -13.61 9.43 -17.36
N PRO A 8 -12.37 9.01 -17.10
CA PRO A 8 -11.33 9.87 -16.53
C PRO A 8 -11.00 11.10 -17.41
N ASP A 9 -11.08 10.97 -18.73
CA ASP A 9 -10.82 12.09 -19.65
C ASP A 9 -11.89 13.18 -19.55
N SER A 10 -13.15 12.79 -19.43
CA SER A 10 -14.25 13.73 -19.23
C SER A 10 -14.13 14.44 -17.88
N VAL A 11 -13.79 13.69 -16.83
CA VAL A 11 -13.55 14.23 -15.49
C VAL A 11 -12.40 15.22 -15.51
N ASN A 12 -11.26 14.87 -16.11
CA ASN A 12 -10.11 15.76 -16.24
C ASN A 12 -10.44 17.07 -16.96
N ARG A 13 -11.28 17.02 -18.00
CA ARG A 13 -11.72 18.22 -18.72
C ARG A 13 -12.57 19.13 -17.83
N TYR A 14 -13.51 18.58 -17.06
CA TYR A 14 -14.34 19.37 -16.14
C TYR A 14 -13.52 19.97 -15.01
N ILE A 15 -12.59 19.19 -14.44
CA ILE A 15 -11.67 19.69 -13.40
C ILE A 15 -10.76 20.78 -13.99
N GLY A 16 -10.28 20.63 -15.22
CA GLY A 16 -9.49 21.66 -15.90
C GLY A 16 -10.23 22.99 -15.96
N ARG A 17 -11.50 22.97 -16.42
CA ARG A 17 -12.35 24.18 -16.49
C ARG A 17 -12.67 24.74 -15.10
N ALA A 18 -12.88 23.90 -14.11
CA ALA A 18 -13.07 24.35 -12.72
C ALA A 18 -11.84 25.07 -12.18
N LEU A 19 -10.64 24.59 -12.49
CA LEU A 19 -9.37 25.22 -12.11
C LEU A 19 -9.08 26.53 -12.84
N GLU A 20 -9.58 26.71 -14.07
CA GLU A 20 -9.53 28.01 -14.77
C GLU A 20 -10.35 29.08 -14.04
N LEU A 21 -11.52 28.70 -13.52
CA LEU A 21 -12.43 29.59 -12.78
C LEU A 21 -12.00 29.79 -11.32
N PHE A 22 -11.47 28.75 -10.70
CA PHE A 22 -11.14 28.70 -9.27
C PHE A 22 -9.73 28.10 -9.03
N PRO A 23 -8.67 28.78 -9.46
CA PRO A 23 -7.31 28.22 -9.44
C PRO A 23 -6.76 27.93 -8.03
N GLY A 24 -7.32 28.57 -7.00
CA GLY A 24 -6.92 28.41 -5.61
C GLY A 24 -7.67 27.32 -4.84
N GLN A 25 -8.59 26.60 -5.48
CA GLN A 25 -9.37 25.54 -4.82
C GLN A 25 -8.56 24.25 -4.71
N VAL A 26 -8.13 23.92 -3.48
CA VAL A 26 -7.31 22.76 -3.17
C VAL A 26 -7.98 21.46 -3.63
N ASP A 27 -9.29 21.33 -3.46
CA ASP A 27 -10.03 20.11 -3.78
C ASP A 27 -10.03 19.80 -5.29
N PHE A 28 -10.00 20.81 -6.15
CA PHE A 28 -9.90 20.58 -7.60
C PHE A 28 -8.50 20.07 -8.00
N HIS A 29 -7.44 20.56 -7.36
CA HIS A 29 -6.10 20.05 -7.57
C HIS A 29 -5.98 18.61 -7.05
N LEU A 30 -6.57 18.28 -5.89
CA LEU A 30 -6.63 16.92 -5.35
C LEU A 30 -7.40 15.99 -6.28
N SER A 31 -8.60 16.39 -6.71
CA SER A 31 -9.42 15.62 -7.66
C SER A 31 -8.67 15.35 -8.97
N LYS A 32 -7.93 16.35 -9.49
CA LYS A 32 -7.06 16.18 -10.64
C LYS A 32 -5.97 15.15 -10.38
N GLY A 33 -5.32 15.23 -9.22
CA GLY A 33 -4.30 14.27 -8.80
C GLY A 33 -4.86 12.85 -8.73
N HIS A 34 -6.01 12.65 -8.11
CA HIS A 34 -6.66 11.34 -8.00
C HIS A 34 -7.04 10.76 -9.36
N THR A 35 -7.65 11.56 -10.25
CA THR A 35 -8.03 11.10 -11.59
C THR A 35 -6.81 10.71 -12.43
N LEU A 36 -5.75 11.51 -12.39
CA LEU A 36 -4.50 11.22 -13.08
C LEU A 36 -3.81 9.97 -12.51
N ASN A 37 -3.84 9.80 -11.19
CA ASN A 37 -3.27 8.62 -10.53
C ASN A 37 -4.04 7.35 -10.92
N TYR A 38 -5.36 7.39 -10.91
CA TYR A 38 -6.20 6.29 -11.38
C TYR A 38 -5.90 5.90 -12.83
N SER A 39 -5.67 6.91 -13.69
CA SER A 39 -5.27 6.72 -15.09
C SER A 39 -3.79 6.35 -15.27
N LYS A 40 -3.08 6.00 -14.19
CA LYS A 40 -1.64 5.65 -14.17
C LYS A 40 -0.71 6.75 -14.72
N GLN A 41 -1.18 8.00 -14.78
CA GLN A 41 -0.39 9.16 -15.19
C GLN A 41 0.36 9.73 -13.97
N TYR A 42 1.19 8.91 -13.34
CA TYR A 42 1.83 9.19 -12.04
C TYR A 42 2.63 10.51 -11.98
N PRO A 43 3.46 10.88 -12.98
CA PRO A 43 4.19 12.15 -12.92
C PRO A 43 3.26 13.37 -12.89
N GLN A 44 2.16 13.31 -13.67
CA GLN A 44 1.15 14.37 -13.73
C GLN A 44 0.34 14.44 -12.43
N ALA A 45 -0.01 13.27 -11.84
CA ALA A 45 -0.70 13.18 -10.56
C ALA A 45 0.13 13.81 -9.44
N ILE A 46 1.42 13.47 -9.34
CA ILE A 46 2.35 14.06 -8.38
C ILE A 46 2.45 15.58 -8.55
N LYS A 47 2.48 16.06 -9.79
CA LYS A 47 2.48 17.51 -10.07
C LYS A 47 1.20 18.18 -9.57
N ALA A 48 0.04 17.58 -9.80
CA ALA A 48 -1.25 18.11 -9.34
C ALA A 48 -1.32 18.15 -7.80
N TYR A 49 -0.88 17.08 -7.11
CA TYR A 49 -0.80 17.06 -5.65
C TYR A 49 0.18 18.10 -5.10
N LYS A 50 1.34 18.30 -5.75
CA LYS A 50 2.27 19.36 -5.35
C LYS A 50 1.68 20.76 -5.55
N GLN A 51 0.86 20.97 -6.57
CA GLN A 51 0.14 22.23 -6.73
C GLN A 51 -0.86 22.46 -5.60
N SER A 52 -1.58 21.40 -5.15
CA SER A 52 -2.51 21.52 -4.03
C SER A 52 -1.84 21.91 -2.72
N LEU A 53 -0.58 21.55 -2.48
CA LEU A 53 0.18 21.95 -1.30
C LEU A 53 0.29 23.48 -1.16
N GLY A 54 0.37 24.20 -2.27
CA GLY A 54 0.42 25.69 -2.27
C GLY A 54 -0.85 26.34 -1.73
N TYR A 55 -1.97 25.62 -1.72
CA TYR A 55 -3.28 26.08 -1.26
C TYR A 55 -3.72 25.42 0.04
N ALA A 56 -2.98 24.41 0.54
CA ALA A 56 -3.29 23.75 1.80
C ALA A 56 -3.08 24.69 3.00
N ARG A 57 -4.15 24.94 3.76
CA ARG A 57 -4.15 25.89 4.86
C ARG A 57 -3.81 25.27 6.23
N THR A 58 -3.96 23.95 6.39
CA THR A 58 -3.72 23.23 7.64
C THR A 58 -2.61 22.22 7.49
N ASP A 59 -1.89 21.92 8.56
CA ASP A 59 -0.84 20.93 8.57
C ASP A 59 -1.40 19.51 8.36
N SER A 60 -2.59 19.22 8.90
CA SER A 60 -3.29 17.97 8.63
C SER A 60 -3.54 17.75 7.13
N LEU A 61 -4.02 18.79 6.41
CA LEU A 61 -4.21 18.68 4.96
C LEU A 61 -2.89 18.53 4.22
N ARG A 62 -1.83 19.24 4.63
CA ARG A 62 -0.48 19.06 4.05
C ARG A 62 0.02 17.65 4.26
N SER A 63 -0.17 17.09 5.45
CA SER A 63 0.18 15.70 5.75
C SER A 63 -0.53 14.73 4.82
N VAL A 64 -1.83 14.84 4.66
CA VAL A 64 -2.64 13.98 3.77
C VAL A 64 -2.14 14.09 2.32
N ILE A 65 -1.89 15.29 1.82
CA ILE A 65 -1.40 15.49 0.45
C ILE A 65 -0.02 14.84 0.24
N TRP A 66 0.89 14.97 1.21
CA TRP A 66 2.18 14.30 1.14
C TRP A 66 2.04 12.78 1.19
N GLY A 67 1.05 12.25 1.92
CA GLY A 67 0.69 10.83 1.88
C GLY A 67 0.32 10.38 0.46
N PHE A 68 -0.59 11.08 -0.22
CA PHE A 68 -0.97 10.77 -1.61
C PHE A 68 0.21 10.84 -2.59
N ILE A 69 1.15 11.78 -2.37
CA ILE A 69 2.37 11.85 -3.18
C ILE A 69 3.23 10.61 -2.95
N GLY A 70 3.36 10.15 -1.70
CA GLY A 70 4.08 8.93 -1.35
C GLY A 70 3.46 7.69 -1.99
N ASP A 71 2.15 7.51 -1.83
CA ASP A 71 1.40 6.40 -2.43
C ASP A 71 1.54 6.37 -3.95
N THR A 72 1.49 7.55 -4.59
CA THR A 72 1.66 7.66 -6.06
C THR A 72 3.07 7.28 -6.51
N TRP A 73 4.10 7.63 -5.74
CA TRP A 73 5.47 7.18 -6.01
C TRP A 73 5.62 5.68 -5.87
N HIS A 74 5.00 5.07 -4.86
CA HIS A 74 4.97 3.62 -4.70
C HIS A 74 4.26 2.94 -5.88
N GLN A 75 3.07 3.41 -6.25
CA GLN A 75 2.34 2.86 -7.40
C GLN A 75 3.14 2.97 -8.71
N LYS A 76 3.86 4.10 -8.91
CA LYS A 76 4.78 4.26 -10.04
C LYS A 76 5.93 3.26 -9.98
N ALA A 77 6.50 3.03 -8.80
CA ALA A 77 7.60 2.09 -8.61
C ALA A 77 7.18 0.65 -8.95
N THR A 78 5.96 0.25 -8.56
CA THR A 78 5.43 -1.10 -8.77
C THR A 78 4.71 -1.29 -10.12
N ALA A 79 4.36 -0.21 -10.82
CA ALA A 79 3.71 -0.30 -12.12
C ALA A 79 4.59 -1.01 -13.16
N GLY A 80 4.15 -2.14 -13.67
CA GLY A 80 4.84 -2.93 -14.71
C GLY A 80 5.83 -3.95 -14.16
N GLU A 81 5.63 -4.49 -12.95
CA GLU A 81 6.41 -5.61 -12.40
C GLU A 81 6.17 -6.95 -13.12
N GLN A 82 5.25 -6.99 -14.08
CA GLN A 82 4.95 -8.18 -14.87
C GLN A 82 5.89 -8.27 -16.08
N ASP A 83 6.54 -9.44 -16.25
CA ASP A 83 7.23 -9.94 -17.44
C ASP A 83 8.44 -9.14 -17.98
N ILE A 84 9.51 -9.04 -17.19
CA ILE A 84 10.82 -8.62 -17.70
C ILE A 84 11.74 -9.85 -17.77
N ASP A 85 11.92 -10.39 -18.95
CA ASP A 85 12.76 -11.58 -19.22
C ASP A 85 14.25 -11.22 -19.44
N ASP A 86 14.58 -9.94 -19.63
CA ASP A 86 15.94 -9.45 -19.90
C ASP A 86 16.62 -8.95 -18.61
N ASP A 87 17.82 -9.48 -18.34
CA ASP A 87 18.63 -9.11 -17.16
C ASP A 87 19.03 -7.62 -17.14
N PHE A 88 19.28 -7.00 -18.30
CA PHE A 88 19.58 -5.58 -18.39
C PHE A 88 18.34 -4.74 -18.06
N ALA A 89 17.20 -5.06 -18.65
CA ALA A 89 15.93 -4.40 -18.36
C ALA A 89 15.54 -4.57 -16.89
N ARG A 90 15.78 -5.74 -16.29
CA ARG A 90 15.58 -6.01 -14.87
C ARG A 90 16.50 -5.16 -13.98
N ALA A 91 17.76 -4.96 -14.36
CA ALA A 91 18.71 -4.13 -13.62
C ALA A 91 18.35 -2.63 -13.69
N VAL A 92 17.98 -2.13 -14.86
CA VAL A 92 17.51 -0.74 -15.08
C VAL A 92 16.22 -0.52 -14.29
N ARG A 93 15.30 -1.47 -14.34
CA ARG A 93 14.06 -1.44 -13.57
C ARG A 93 14.31 -1.40 -12.07
N LYS A 94 15.21 -2.25 -11.56
CA LYS A 94 15.59 -2.24 -10.14
C LYS A 94 16.16 -0.90 -9.70
N GLY A 95 16.88 -0.22 -10.58
CA GLY A 95 17.37 1.15 -10.36
C GLY A 95 16.25 2.17 -10.27
N SER A 96 15.29 2.14 -11.21
CA SER A 96 14.13 3.04 -11.21
C SER A 96 13.21 2.80 -10.01
N PHE A 97 12.94 1.54 -9.66
CA PHE A 97 12.19 1.16 -8.47
C PHE A 97 12.80 1.78 -7.21
N ARG A 98 14.12 1.60 -7.00
CA ARG A 98 14.81 2.17 -5.84
C ARG A 98 14.74 3.69 -5.80
N ALA A 99 14.85 4.35 -6.95
CA ALA A 99 14.75 5.80 -7.05
C ALA A 99 13.34 6.30 -6.69
N ASP A 100 12.31 5.64 -7.19
CA ASP A 100 10.92 5.98 -6.94
C ASP A 100 10.54 5.67 -5.47
N MET A 101 10.95 4.54 -4.91
CA MET A 101 10.76 4.23 -3.48
C MET A 101 11.45 5.24 -2.57
N LYS A 102 12.63 5.73 -2.94
CA LYS A 102 13.28 6.83 -2.20
C LYS A 102 12.44 8.11 -2.20
N GLN A 103 11.74 8.42 -3.28
CA GLN A 103 10.83 9.56 -3.33
C GLN A 103 9.55 9.28 -2.51
N CYS A 104 9.03 8.05 -2.52
CA CYS A 104 7.93 7.62 -1.69
C CYS A 104 8.24 7.88 -0.20
N TYR A 105 9.36 7.35 0.29
CA TYR A 105 9.75 7.52 1.70
C TYR A 105 10.01 8.99 2.08
N LYS A 106 10.61 9.78 1.19
CA LYS A 106 10.74 11.23 1.41
C LYS A 106 9.39 11.93 1.55
N ALA A 107 8.41 11.54 0.74
CA ALA A 107 7.08 12.11 0.83
C ALA A 107 6.39 11.73 2.15
N TYR A 108 6.53 10.49 2.59
CA TYR A 108 6.03 10.05 3.90
C TYR A 108 6.73 10.76 5.06
N ASP A 109 8.04 10.96 5.00
CA ASP A 109 8.77 11.77 6.00
C ASP A 109 8.26 13.22 6.03
N HIS A 110 7.89 13.80 4.88
CA HIS A 110 7.24 15.11 4.84
C HIS A 110 5.84 15.08 5.47
N SER A 111 5.06 14.06 5.18
CA SER A 111 3.73 13.88 5.77
C SER A 111 3.80 13.83 7.29
N LEU A 112 4.65 12.96 7.83
CA LEU A 112 4.79 12.75 9.28
C LEU A 112 5.44 13.93 10.02
N ARG A 113 6.11 14.86 9.32
CA ARG A 113 6.53 16.14 9.91
C ARG A 113 5.38 17.11 10.15
N TYR A 114 4.35 17.08 9.28
CA TYR A 114 3.15 17.89 9.45
C TYR A 114 2.16 17.27 10.42
N ASP A 115 2.02 15.95 10.38
CA ASP A 115 1.14 15.19 11.27
C ASP A 115 1.81 13.85 11.62
N PRO A 116 2.48 13.76 12.78
CA PRO A 116 3.13 12.54 13.25
C PRO A 116 2.16 11.36 13.48
N ASP A 117 0.86 11.67 13.61
CA ASP A 117 -0.20 10.71 13.88
C ASP A 117 -1.06 10.40 12.64
N ASN A 118 -0.58 10.72 11.46
CA ASN A 118 -1.24 10.27 10.23
C ASN A 118 -1.18 8.74 10.11
N ALA A 119 -2.22 8.08 10.61
CA ALA A 119 -2.30 6.62 10.72
C ALA A 119 -2.17 5.92 9.36
N MET A 120 -2.74 6.49 8.29
CA MET A 120 -2.62 5.95 6.93
C MET A 120 -1.15 5.91 6.48
N VAL A 121 -0.45 7.01 6.65
CA VAL A 121 0.97 7.10 6.24
C VAL A 121 1.85 6.22 7.11
N LEU A 122 1.63 6.18 8.42
CA LEU A 122 2.34 5.27 9.33
C LEU A 122 2.17 3.81 8.89
N ASN A 123 0.95 3.40 8.57
CA ASN A 123 0.64 2.05 8.10
C ASN A 123 1.34 1.73 6.77
N ASN A 124 1.16 2.58 5.75
CA ASN A 124 1.70 2.35 4.41
C ASN A 124 3.24 2.34 4.43
N TYR A 125 3.84 3.26 5.19
CA TYR A 125 5.30 3.29 5.36
C TYR A 125 5.81 2.00 6.01
N ALA A 126 5.19 1.56 7.11
CA ALA A 126 5.55 0.31 7.78
C ALA A 126 5.41 -0.90 6.84
N TYR A 127 4.32 -0.98 6.09
CA TYR A 127 4.09 -2.05 5.14
C TYR A 127 5.18 -2.10 4.05
N PHE A 128 5.49 -0.98 3.42
CA PHE A 128 6.49 -0.95 2.35
C PHE A 128 7.90 -1.24 2.86
N LEU A 129 8.28 -0.76 4.04
CA LEU A 129 9.54 -1.16 4.67
C LEU A 129 9.60 -2.67 4.92
N SER A 130 8.49 -3.27 5.34
CA SER A 130 8.42 -4.71 5.61
C SER A 130 8.53 -5.56 4.34
N LEU A 131 7.98 -5.10 3.22
CA LEU A 131 8.12 -5.75 1.91
C LEU A 131 9.59 -5.76 1.43
N GLU A 132 10.32 -4.67 1.69
CA GLU A 132 11.75 -4.58 1.36
C GLU A 132 12.66 -5.26 2.40
N GLY A 133 12.13 -5.72 3.53
CA GLY A 133 12.91 -6.28 4.63
C GLY A 133 13.85 -5.25 5.28
N ARG A 134 13.50 -3.97 5.28
CA ARG A 134 14.34 -2.86 5.75
C ARG A 134 13.73 -2.17 6.96
N GLU A 135 14.61 -1.69 7.87
CA GLU A 135 14.19 -0.87 9.03
C GLU A 135 12.98 -1.45 9.77
N LEU A 136 12.96 -2.79 9.96
CA LEU A 136 11.79 -3.51 10.47
C LEU A 136 11.36 -3.06 11.86
N GLU A 137 12.29 -2.65 12.74
CA GLU A 137 11.98 -2.10 14.06
C GLU A 137 11.27 -0.72 13.95
N LYS A 138 11.69 0.10 12.99
CA LYS A 138 10.98 1.34 12.67
C LYS A 138 9.57 1.03 12.14
N ALA A 139 9.44 0.06 11.25
CA ALA A 139 8.15 -0.40 10.73
C ALA A 139 7.25 -0.92 11.86
N LEU A 140 7.80 -1.66 12.83
CA LEU A 140 7.07 -2.13 14.00
C LEU A 140 6.53 -0.97 14.84
N THR A 141 7.36 0.02 15.11
CA THR A 141 6.96 1.22 15.86
C THR A 141 5.83 1.96 15.14
N MET A 142 5.95 2.17 13.83
CA MET A 142 4.96 2.85 13.01
C MET A 142 3.63 2.08 12.95
N SER A 143 3.67 0.77 12.69
CA SER A 143 2.45 -0.06 12.62
C SER A 143 1.75 -0.16 13.97
N SER A 144 2.50 -0.26 15.07
CA SER A 144 1.92 -0.20 16.42
C SER A 144 1.19 1.13 16.68
N ARG A 145 1.78 2.25 16.26
CA ARG A 145 1.16 3.58 16.41
C ARG A 145 -0.10 3.69 15.55
N ALA A 146 -0.05 3.19 14.31
CA ALA A 146 -1.21 3.20 13.41
C ALA A 146 -2.42 2.44 13.99
N ILE A 147 -2.20 1.27 14.60
CA ILE A 147 -3.26 0.51 15.29
C ILE A 147 -3.85 1.32 16.45
N ALA A 148 -3.00 1.91 17.30
CA ALA A 148 -3.45 2.67 18.45
C ALA A 148 -4.30 3.90 18.08
N LEU A 149 -4.13 4.43 16.86
CA LEU A 149 -4.87 5.58 16.32
C LEU A 149 -6.19 5.21 15.63
N THR A 150 -6.43 3.93 15.36
CA THR A 150 -7.51 3.49 14.46
C THR A 150 -8.41 2.41 15.03
N ASP A 151 -8.44 2.30 16.35
CA ASP A 151 -9.31 1.36 17.07
C ASP A 151 -9.27 -0.08 16.52
N ASN A 152 -8.06 -0.57 16.31
CA ASN A 152 -7.80 -1.93 15.80
C ASN A 152 -8.39 -2.22 14.40
N ASN A 153 -8.28 -1.28 13.48
CA ASN A 153 -8.71 -1.53 12.09
C ASN A 153 -8.02 -2.78 11.51
N PRO A 154 -8.76 -3.74 10.91
CA PRO A 154 -8.22 -5.01 10.40
C PRO A 154 -7.07 -4.85 9.41
N THR A 155 -7.12 -3.85 8.54
CA THR A 155 -6.04 -3.57 7.58
C THR A 155 -4.73 -3.17 8.28
N TYR A 156 -4.82 -2.44 9.39
CA TYR A 156 -3.65 -2.00 10.14
C TYR A 156 -3.11 -3.10 11.03
N LEU A 157 -3.98 -3.96 11.55
CA LEU A 157 -3.58 -5.20 12.22
C LEU A 157 -2.86 -6.15 11.27
N ASP A 158 -3.32 -6.29 10.02
CA ASP A 158 -2.65 -7.08 8.97
C ASP A 158 -1.21 -6.57 8.74
N THR A 159 -1.05 -5.28 8.50
CA THR A 159 0.29 -4.68 8.34
C THR A 159 1.18 -4.95 9.55
N HIS A 160 0.67 -4.77 10.76
CA HIS A 160 1.45 -5.02 11.98
C HIS A 160 1.85 -6.49 12.13
N ALA A 161 0.92 -7.41 11.86
CA ALA A 161 1.20 -8.84 11.86
C ALA A 161 2.25 -9.19 10.80
N TRP A 162 2.17 -8.58 9.63
CA TRP A 162 3.14 -8.79 8.57
C TRP A 162 4.54 -8.30 8.97
N VAL A 163 4.65 -7.13 9.59
CA VAL A 163 5.91 -6.62 10.14
C VAL A 163 6.49 -7.57 11.20
N LEU A 164 5.67 -8.05 12.13
CA LEU A 164 6.07 -9.05 13.13
C LEU A 164 6.57 -10.34 12.47
N PHE A 165 5.89 -10.80 11.44
CA PHE A 165 6.30 -11.97 10.67
C PHE A 165 7.68 -11.77 10.00
N LYS A 166 7.91 -10.61 9.38
CA LYS A 166 9.20 -10.26 8.78
C LYS A 166 10.34 -10.14 9.81
N LEU A 167 10.02 -9.84 11.06
CA LEU A 167 10.94 -9.84 12.19
C LEU A 167 11.21 -11.26 12.76
N GLY A 168 10.57 -12.30 12.21
CA GLY A 168 10.66 -13.67 12.74
C GLY A 168 9.80 -13.93 13.99
N ARG A 169 8.98 -12.97 14.41
CA ARG A 169 8.07 -13.05 15.56
C ARG A 169 6.74 -13.72 15.16
N THR A 170 6.83 -14.90 14.53
CA THR A 170 5.71 -15.56 13.83
C THR A 170 4.55 -15.90 14.76
N ALA A 171 4.82 -16.32 16.01
CA ALA A 171 3.76 -16.62 16.97
C ALA A 171 2.95 -15.39 17.38
N GLU A 172 3.58 -14.22 17.47
CA GLU A 172 2.91 -12.95 17.75
C GLU A 172 2.13 -12.48 16.52
N ALA A 173 2.73 -12.59 15.33
CA ALA A 173 2.08 -12.31 14.07
C ALA A 173 0.77 -13.10 13.92
N LYS A 174 0.78 -14.40 14.21
CA LYS A 174 -0.42 -15.26 14.19
C LYS A 174 -1.52 -14.71 15.10
N LYS A 175 -1.20 -14.33 16.33
CA LYS A 175 -2.18 -13.79 17.28
C LYS A 175 -2.83 -12.50 16.79
N VAL A 176 -2.02 -11.58 16.27
CA VAL A 176 -2.52 -10.32 15.72
C VAL A 176 -3.40 -10.56 14.48
N MET A 177 -2.99 -11.49 13.61
CA MET A 177 -3.77 -11.84 12.42
C MET A 177 -5.11 -12.48 12.77
N GLN A 178 -5.16 -13.30 13.83
CA GLN A 178 -6.44 -13.85 14.35
C GLN A 178 -7.37 -12.74 14.83
N GLN A 179 -6.85 -11.69 15.46
CA GLN A 179 -7.65 -10.52 15.84
C GLN A 179 -8.20 -9.79 14.60
N ALA A 180 -7.34 -9.57 13.58
CA ALA A 180 -7.76 -8.94 12.33
C ALA A 180 -8.90 -9.72 11.64
N ILE A 181 -8.81 -11.05 11.59
CA ILE A 181 -9.84 -11.92 11.01
C ILE A 181 -11.15 -11.83 11.81
N ALA A 182 -11.08 -11.81 13.15
CA ALA A 182 -12.24 -11.71 14.01
C ALA A 182 -12.97 -10.36 13.89
N LEU A 183 -12.27 -9.32 13.46
CA LEU A 183 -12.79 -7.96 13.23
C LEU A 183 -13.20 -7.71 11.77
N ASP A 184 -13.68 -8.74 11.06
CA ASP A 184 -14.13 -8.66 9.66
C ASP A 184 -13.02 -8.66 8.60
N GLY A 185 -11.80 -9.06 8.96
CA GLY A 185 -10.70 -9.22 8.01
C GLY A 185 -10.92 -10.33 6.96
N GLN A 186 -12.00 -11.10 7.04
CA GLN A 186 -12.30 -12.17 6.08
C GLN A 186 -12.67 -11.68 4.68
N GLU A 187 -13.00 -10.42 4.52
CA GLU A 187 -13.27 -9.81 3.21
C GLU A 187 -11.99 -9.38 2.47
N SER A 188 -10.87 -9.29 3.14
CA SER A 188 -9.59 -8.88 2.54
C SER A 188 -8.82 -10.08 1.98
N ALA A 189 -8.71 -10.17 0.66
CA ALA A 189 -7.92 -11.19 -0.02
C ALA A 189 -6.46 -11.21 0.45
N ALA A 190 -5.83 -10.04 0.58
CA ALA A 190 -4.45 -9.90 1.02
C ALA A 190 -4.24 -10.42 2.45
N LEU A 191 -5.13 -10.03 3.38
CA LEU A 191 -5.07 -10.46 4.78
C LEU A 191 -5.18 -11.99 4.90
N LEU A 192 -6.09 -12.61 4.16
CA LEU A 192 -6.24 -14.06 4.13
C LEU A 192 -4.97 -14.76 3.64
N VAL A 193 -4.33 -14.21 2.60
CA VAL A 193 -3.08 -14.77 2.07
C VAL A 193 -1.93 -14.58 3.03
N HIS A 194 -1.77 -13.40 3.64
CA HIS A 194 -0.76 -13.16 4.67
C HIS A 194 -0.92 -14.11 5.87
N TYR A 195 -2.18 -14.39 6.27
CA TYR A 195 -2.40 -15.37 7.33
C TYR A 195 -2.01 -16.79 6.91
N GLY A 196 -2.30 -17.18 5.68
CA GLY A 196 -1.81 -18.42 5.10
C GLY A 196 -0.29 -18.53 5.13
N ASP A 197 0.43 -17.46 4.76
CA ASP A 197 1.89 -17.41 4.77
C ASP A 197 2.45 -17.57 6.20
N ILE A 198 1.82 -16.95 7.20
CA ILE A 198 2.19 -17.08 8.62
C ILE A 198 1.96 -18.51 9.11
N LEU A 199 0.81 -19.12 8.79
CA LEU A 199 0.49 -20.50 9.17
C LEU A 199 1.46 -21.50 8.52
N HIS A 200 1.79 -21.30 7.25
CA HIS A 200 2.77 -22.14 6.55
C HIS A 200 4.14 -22.09 7.22
N ALA A 201 4.63 -20.91 7.57
CA ALA A 201 5.90 -20.75 8.29
C ALA A 201 5.89 -21.38 9.68
N MET A 202 4.72 -21.66 10.26
CA MET A 202 4.56 -22.40 11.52
C MET A 202 4.39 -23.92 11.32
N GLY A 203 4.45 -24.43 10.09
CA GLY A 203 4.21 -25.84 9.76
C GLY A 203 2.73 -26.24 9.70
N GLU A 204 1.80 -25.29 9.81
CA GLU A 204 0.35 -25.53 9.77
C GLU A 204 -0.18 -25.56 8.33
N GLN A 205 0.44 -26.42 7.50
CA GLN A 205 0.26 -26.41 6.04
C GLN A 205 -1.20 -26.59 5.58
N PHE A 206 -1.94 -27.48 6.22
CA PHE A 206 -3.37 -27.69 5.88
C PHE A 206 -4.19 -26.40 6.04
N MET A 207 -3.97 -25.70 7.14
CA MET A 207 -4.65 -24.42 7.40
C MET A 207 -4.17 -23.32 6.45
N ALA A 208 -2.87 -23.29 6.15
CA ALA A 208 -2.31 -22.36 5.18
C ALA A 208 -2.99 -22.49 3.80
N GLU A 209 -3.13 -23.72 3.29
CA GLU A 209 -3.83 -23.99 2.02
C GLU A 209 -5.29 -23.50 2.04
N ILE A 210 -6.01 -23.68 3.15
CA ILE A 210 -7.38 -23.18 3.30
C ILE A 210 -7.43 -21.66 3.17
N TYR A 211 -6.52 -20.94 3.83
CA TYR A 211 -6.53 -19.48 3.80
C TYR A 211 -6.04 -18.92 2.45
N TRP A 212 -5.08 -19.55 1.79
CA TRP A 212 -4.70 -19.19 0.42
C TRP A 212 -5.84 -19.37 -0.59
N ARG A 213 -6.62 -20.48 -0.49
CA ARG A 213 -7.82 -20.69 -1.32
C ARG A 213 -8.89 -19.64 -1.06
N LYS A 214 -9.15 -19.30 0.20
CA LYS A 214 -10.06 -18.19 0.55
C LYS A 214 -9.59 -16.86 -0.04
N GLY A 215 -8.29 -16.56 0.00
CA GLY A 215 -7.73 -15.39 -0.64
C GLY A 215 -7.96 -15.38 -2.16
N LEU A 216 -7.78 -16.52 -2.82
CA LEU A 216 -8.08 -16.69 -4.24
C LEU A 216 -9.57 -16.43 -4.55
N GLU A 217 -10.47 -16.99 -3.75
CA GLU A 217 -11.93 -16.77 -3.88
C GLU A 217 -12.32 -15.29 -3.71
N LYS A 218 -11.54 -14.53 -2.93
CA LYS A 218 -11.68 -13.09 -2.76
C LYS A 218 -10.93 -12.25 -3.82
N GLY A 219 -10.36 -12.89 -4.84
CA GLY A 219 -9.74 -12.22 -5.99
C GLY A 219 -8.24 -11.95 -5.86
N TYR A 220 -7.53 -12.63 -4.95
CA TYR A 220 -6.07 -12.58 -4.95
C TYR A 220 -5.49 -13.21 -6.22
N ASP A 221 -4.30 -12.80 -6.61
CA ASP A 221 -3.60 -13.27 -7.81
C ASP A 221 -3.40 -14.79 -7.81
N ALA A 222 -3.95 -15.46 -8.84
CA ALA A 222 -3.98 -16.92 -8.95
C ALA A 222 -2.59 -17.53 -9.10
N ASP A 223 -1.68 -16.88 -9.85
CA ASP A 223 -0.34 -17.38 -10.10
C ASP A 223 0.49 -17.33 -8.80
N GLN A 224 0.30 -16.27 -8.01
CA GLN A 224 0.94 -16.18 -6.70
C GLN A 224 0.45 -17.24 -5.71
N ILE A 225 -0.84 -17.58 -5.74
CA ILE A 225 -1.38 -18.66 -4.90
C ILE A 225 -0.86 -20.03 -5.37
N THR A 226 -0.82 -20.27 -6.66
CA THR A 226 -0.27 -21.50 -7.23
C THR A 226 1.18 -21.74 -6.79
N ARG A 227 2.02 -20.71 -6.88
CA ARG A 227 3.43 -20.79 -6.42
C ARG A 227 3.54 -21.15 -4.94
N ARG A 228 2.71 -20.56 -4.06
CA ARG A 228 2.68 -20.91 -2.63
C ARG A 228 2.29 -22.35 -2.38
N MET A 229 1.29 -22.86 -3.11
CA MET A 229 0.85 -24.25 -2.99
C MET A 229 1.89 -25.24 -3.47
N GLU A 230 2.65 -24.91 -4.53
CA GLU A 230 3.74 -25.72 -5.04
C GLU A 230 4.91 -25.77 -4.05
N GLN A 231 5.32 -24.63 -3.47
CA GLN A 231 6.34 -24.56 -2.43
C GLN A 231 5.97 -25.42 -1.21
N GLY A 232 4.73 -25.33 -0.74
CA GLY A 232 4.25 -26.14 0.38
C GLY A 232 4.19 -27.66 0.10
N LYS A 233 4.17 -28.08 -1.18
CA LYS A 233 4.29 -29.51 -1.54
C LYS A 233 5.74 -29.98 -1.57
N ALA A 234 6.65 -29.17 -2.13
CA ALA A 234 8.06 -29.51 -2.24
C ALA A 234 8.77 -29.68 -0.89
N GLU A 235 8.25 -29.05 0.17
CA GLU A 235 8.78 -29.21 1.53
C GLU A 235 8.29 -30.51 2.23
N LYS A 236 7.37 -31.26 1.62
CA LYS A 236 6.85 -32.56 2.14
C LYS A 236 7.57 -33.77 1.55
N GLU A 237 8.37 -33.59 0.49
CA GLU A 237 9.21 -34.63 -0.13
C GLU A 237 10.63 -34.59 0.40
#